data_dca165cb4c983b8175b29b51c5ceaf41
#
_entry.id   dca165cb4c983b8175b29b51c5ceaf41
#
_cell.length_a   1.000
_cell.length_b   1.000
_cell.length_c   1.000
_cell.angle_alpha   90.00
_cell.angle_beta   90.00
_cell.angle_gamma   90.00
#
_symmetry.space_group_name_H-M   'P 1'
#
loop_
_entity.id
_entity.type
_entity.pdbx_description
1 polymer ?
#
loop_
_entity_poly.entity_id
_entity_poly.type
_entity_poly.pdbx_seq_one_letter_code
_entity_poly.pdbx_strand_id
1 'polypeptide(L)'
;MKILVDENLDGMDERLKEHGFDALSVRKLNMAGEKLGSDFSIIQYAQKNNLIIVTKDKEFRKASEENNFPLILLDDEEMLKIIVEKLKNFN
;
A
#
# COMPACT_ATOMS: atom_id res chain seq x y z
N MET A 1 -14.26 -0.73 0.61
CA MET A 1 -13.18 0.18 0.96
C MET A 1 -12.17 0.24 -0.19
N LYS A 2 -11.74 1.42 -0.54
CA LYS A 2 -10.81 1.59 -1.66
C LYS A 2 -9.37 1.44 -1.22
N ILE A 3 -8.54 0.99 -2.14
CA ILE A 3 -7.12 0.70 -1.91
C ILE A 3 -6.29 1.61 -2.82
N LEU A 4 -5.20 2.14 -2.27
CA LEU A 4 -4.22 2.90 -3.04
C LEU A 4 -2.90 2.13 -3.08
N VAL A 5 -2.53 1.68 -4.27
CA VAL A 5 -1.32 0.87 -4.47
C VAL A 5 -0.16 1.79 -4.83
N ASP A 6 0.93 1.72 -4.06
CA ASP A 6 2.14 2.51 -4.29
C ASP A 6 2.88 2.04 -5.54
N GLU A 7 3.76 2.90 -6.08
CA GLU A 7 4.49 2.64 -7.32
C GLU A 7 5.37 1.39 -7.26
N ASN A 8 5.90 1.06 -6.08
CA ASN A 8 6.72 -0.14 -5.91
C ASN A 8 5.94 -1.45 -6.05
N LEU A 9 4.61 -1.37 -6.16
CA LEU A 9 3.73 -2.50 -6.41
C LEU A 9 2.89 -2.28 -7.66
N ASP A 10 3.45 -1.59 -8.64
CA ASP A 10 2.74 -1.28 -9.88
C ASP A 10 2.20 -2.54 -10.54
N GLY A 11 0.94 -2.48 -10.99
CA GLY A 11 0.23 -3.63 -11.54
C GLY A 11 -0.61 -4.39 -10.52
N MET A 12 -0.35 -4.23 -9.22
CA MET A 12 -1.11 -4.91 -8.18
C MET A 12 -2.56 -4.40 -8.12
N ASP A 13 -2.80 -3.16 -8.49
CA ASP A 13 -4.14 -2.59 -8.55
C ASP A 13 -5.06 -3.40 -9.49
N GLU A 14 -4.56 -3.78 -10.67
CA GLU A 14 -5.32 -4.60 -11.61
C GLU A 14 -5.64 -5.99 -11.04
N ARG A 15 -4.66 -6.59 -10.36
CA ARG A 15 -4.83 -7.91 -9.74
C ARG A 15 -5.87 -7.85 -8.62
N LEU A 16 -5.86 -6.79 -7.82
CA LEU A 16 -6.83 -6.58 -6.76
C LEU A 16 -8.24 -6.38 -7.30
N LYS A 17 -8.38 -5.70 -8.43
CA LYS A 17 -9.68 -5.54 -9.09
C LYS A 17 -10.25 -6.88 -9.53
N GLU A 18 -9.41 -7.79 -10.01
CA GLU A 18 -9.84 -9.15 -10.37
C GLU A 18 -10.41 -9.90 -9.18
N HIS A 19 -9.97 -9.57 -7.98
CA HIS A 19 -10.49 -10.16 -6.73
C HIS A 19 -11.66 -9.38 -6.13
N GLY A 20 -12.20 -8.41 -6.85
CA GLY A 20 -13.38 -7.66 -6.43
C GLY A 20 -13.10 -6.43 -5.57
N PHE A 21 -11.85 -6.02 -5.44
CA PHE A 21 -11.48 -4.83 -4.68
C PHE A 21 -11.45 -3.59 -5.57
N ASP A 22 -11.81 -2.46 -4.99
CA ASP A 22 -11.75 -1.17 -5.68
C ASP A 22 -10.36 -0.57 -5.41
N ALA A 23 -9.47 -0.68 -6.38
CA ALA A 23 -8.06 -0.31 -6.21
C ALA A 23 -7.63 0.78 -7.20
N LEU A 24 -6.90 1.77 -6.67
CA LEU A 24 -6.27 2.83 -7.43
C LEU A 24 -4.75 2.64 -7.37
N SER A 25 -4.04 3.16 -8.35
CA SER A 25 -2.58 3.11 -8.41
C SER A 25 -2.02 4.53 -8.37
N VAL A 26 -0.99 4.76 -7.55
CA VAL A 26 -0.29 6.04 -7.49
C VAL A 26 0.23 6.43 -8.88
N ARG A 27 0.80 5.47 -9.61
CA ARG A 27 1.32 5.72 -10.95
C ARG A 27 0.23 6.22 -11.89
N LYS A 28 -0.92 5.56 -11.92
CA LYS A 28 -2.03 5.95 -12.80
C LYS A 28 -2.62 7.29 -12.42
N LEU A 29 -2.72 7.58 -11.12
CA LEU A 29 -3.20 8.87 -10.65
C LEU A 29 -2.25 9.99 -11.07
N ASN A 30 -0.94 9.78 -10.98
CA ASN A 30 0.04 10.75 -11.45
C ASN A 30 -0.06 10.97 -12.97
N MET A 31 -0.30 9.91 -13.73
CA MET A 31 -0.52 10.01 -15.17
C MET A 31 -1.78 10.79 -15.50
N ALA A 32 -2.77 10.76 -14.63
CA ALA A 32 -4.03 11.48 -14.80
C ALA A 32 -3.98 12.93 -14.28
N GLY A 33 -2.82 13.39 -13.83
CA GLY A 33 -2.63 14.79 -13.42
C GLY A 33 -2.52 15.04 -11.93
N GLU A 34 -2.69 14.01 -11.08
CA GLU A 34 -2.46 14.17 -9.64
C GLU A 34 -0.96 14.31 -9.40
N LYS A 35 -0.59 14.97 -8.29
CA LYS A 35 0.82 15.23 -7.98
C LYS A 35 1.21 14.46 -6.71
N LEU A 36 1.30 13.14 -6.84
CA LEU A 36 1.62 12.24 -5.73
C LEU A 36 3.09 11.82 -5.83
N GLY A 37 3.99 12.80 -5.67
CA GLY A 37 5.43 12.59 -5.81
C GLY A 37 6.18 12.35 -4.51
N SER A 38 5.51 12.41 -3.36
CA SER A 38 6.13 12.20 -2.05
C SER A 38 5.23 11.34 -1.18
N ASP A 39 5.81 10.73 -0.14
CA ASP A 39 5.05 9.94 0.82
C ASP A 39 3.97 10.80 1.48
N PHE A 40 4.32 12.04 1.81
CA PHE A 40 3.37 12.98 2.40
C PHE A 40 2.16 13.21 1.50
N SER A 41 2.38 13.44 0.20
CA SER A 41 1.28 13.68 -0.76
C SER A 41 0.40 12.44 -0.94
N ILE A 42 1.00 11.25 -0.93
CA ILE A 42 0.27 9.99 -1.03
C ILE A 42 -0.60 9.79 0.21
N ILE A 43 -0.04 10.02 1.40
CA ILE A 43 -0.77 9.90 2.67
C ILE A 43 -1.94 10.88 2.71
N GLN A 44 -1.72 12.14 2.34
CA GLN A 44 -2.78 13.14 2.31
C GLN A 44 -3.92 12.74 1.37
N TYR A 45 -3.57 12.26 0.19
CA TYR A 45 -4.55 11.80 -0.79
C TYR A 45 -5.37 10.63 -0.23
N ALA A 46 -4.69 9.66 0.39
CA ALA A 46 -5.34 8.50 0.96
C ALA A 46 -6.28 8.88 2.11
N GLN A 47 -5.86 9.77 2.99
CA GLN A 47 -6.70 10.22 4.11
C GLN A 47 -7.92 11.00 3.61
N LYS A 48 -7.73 11.88 2.65
CA LYS A 48 -8.82 12.67 2.07
C LYS A 48 -9.88 11.79 1.39
N ASN A 49 -9.46 10.70 0.78
CA ASN A 49 -10.32 9.83 0.00
C ASN A 49 -10.65 8.50 0.69
N ASN A 50 -10.26 8.35 1.95
CA ASN A 50 -10.51 7.15 2.76
C ASN A 50 -9.97 5.87 2.11
N LEU A 51 -8.69 5.90 1.72
CA LEU A 51 -8.03 4.78 1.06
C LEU A 51 -7.11 4.04 2.03
N ILE A 52 -6.98 2.74 1.82
CA ILE A 52 -5.94 1.93 2.46
C ILE A 52 -4.72 1.96 1.55
N ILE A 53 -3.56 2.34 2.09
CA ILE A 53 -2.31 2.35 1.33
C ILE A 53 -1.69 0.94 1.38
N VAL A 54 -1.30 0.43 0.21
CA VAL A 54 -0.55 -0.83 0.10
C VAL A 54 0.81 -0.49 -0.50
N THR A 55 1.90 -0.80 0.22
CA THR A 55 3.25 -0.41 -0.19
C THR A 55 4.29 -1.40 0.34
N LYS A 56 5.48 -1.41 -0.26
CA LYS A 56 6.66 -2.10 0.25
C LYS A 56 7.62 -1.15 0.96
N ASP A 57 7.35 0.15 0.94
CA ASP A 57 8.25 1.15 1.48
C ASP A 57 8.12 1.25 3.01
N LYS A 58 9.19 0.84 3.70
CA LYS A 58 9.23 0.83 5.17
C LYS A 58 9.06 2.21 5.81
N GLU A 59 9.32 3.28 5.07
CA GLU A 59 9.16 4.64 5.59
C GLU A 59 7.71 4.98 5.93
N PHE A 60 6.76 4.30 5.29
CA PHE A 60 5.35 4.47 5.61
C PHE A 60 4.98 3.97 7.02
N ARG A 61 5.78 3.07 7.60
CA ARG A 61 5.52 2.56 8.95
C ARG A 61 5.55 3.68 9.98
N LYS A 62 6.62 4.48 9.95
CA LYS A 62 6.79 5.61 10.88
C LYS A 62 5.67 6.63 10.68
N ALA A 63 5.37 6.95 9.44
CA ALA A 63 4.31 7.91 9.11
C ALA A 63 2.95 7.42 9.59
N SER A 64 2.67 6.11 9.50
CA SER A 64 1.39 5.55 9.96
C SER A 64 1.26 5.59 11.49
N GLU A 65 2.38 5.41 12.20
CA GLU A 65 2.40 5.50 13.65
C GLU A 65 2.11 6.93 14.12
N GLU A 66 2.61 7.92 13.39
CA GLU A 66 2.41 9.34 13.71
C GLU A 66 1.04 9.86 13.33
N ASN A 67 0.49 9.38 12.21
CA ASN A 67 -0.73 9.93 11.61
C ASN A 67 -1.94 9.01 11.62
N ASN A 68 -1.77 7.78 12.08
CA ASN A 68 -2.84 6.81 12.28
C ASN A 68 -3.76 6.63 11.05
N PHE A 69 -3.19 6.21 9.93
CA PHE A 69 -3.96 5.88 8.73
C PHE A 69 -3.86 4.38 8.43
N PRO A 70 -4.85 3.80 7.71
CA PRO A 70 -4.81 2.37 7.40
C PRO A 70 -3.73 2.07 6.36
N LEU A 71 -2.89 1.08 6.69
CA LEU A 71 -1.71 0.74 5.91
C LEU A 71 -1.52 -0.78 5.86
N ILE A 72 -1.26 -1.29 4.67
CA ILE A 72 -0.74 -2.65 4.47
C ILE A 72 0.68 -2.49 3.96
N LEU A 73 1.65 -2.82 4.82
CA LEU A 73 3.06 -2.66 4.52
C LEU A 73 3.70 -4.04 4.35
N LEU A 74 4.28 -4.27 3.17
CA LEU A 74 4.94 -5.55 2.83
C LEU A 74 6.45 -5.37 2.78
N ASP A 75 7.02 -4.87 3.87
CA ASP A 75 8.46 -4.72 4.02
C ASP A 75 9.12 -6.05 4.42
N ASP A 76 10.45 -6.03 4.58
CA ASP A 76 11.20 -7.23 4.94
C ASP A 76 10.77 -7.83 6.27
N GLU A 77 10.41 -6.98 7.24
CA GLU A 77 9.91 -7.44 8.55
C GLU A 77 8.60 -8.23 8.39
N GLU A 78 7.70 -7.72 7.59
CA GLU A 78 6.43 -8.38 7.35
C GLU A 78 6.61 -9.67 6.55
N MET A 79 7.51 -9.64 5.56
CA MET A 79 7.82 -10.84 4.78
C MET A 79 8.44 -11.93 5.66
N LEU A 80 9.32 -11.54 6.59
CA LEU A 80 9.91 -12.49 7.54
C LEU A 80 8.83 -13.18 8.37
N LYS A 81 7.87 -12.41 8.88
CA LYS A 81 6.74 -12.97 9.65
C LYS A 81 5.96 -13.99 8.84
N ILE A 82 5.66 -13.67 7.59
CA ILE A 82 4.93 -14.56 6.69
C ILE A 82 5.72 -15.83 6.43
N ILE A 83 7.01 -15.72 6.17
CA ILE A 83 7.89 -16.86 5.92
C ILE A 83 7.93 -17.77 7.14
N VAL A 84 8.14 -17.20 8.32
CA VAL A 84 8.20 -17.98 9.57
C VAL A 84 6.87 -18.71 9.81
N GLU A 85 5.76 -18.04 9.61
CA GLU A 85 4.43 -18.61 9.78
C GLU A 85 4.21 -19.81 8.84
N LYS A 86 4.61 -19.65 7.58
CA LYS A 86 4.49 -20.71 6.59
C LYS A 86 5.42 -21.89 6.88
N LEU A 87 6.64 -21.61 7.36
CA LEU A 87 7.60 -22.66 7.70
C LEU A 87 7.11 -23.55 8.84
N LYS A 88 6.32 -23.03 9.76
CA LYS A 88 5.74 -23.83 10.85
C LYS A 88 4.87 -24.97 10.33
N ASN A 89 4.29 -24.81 9.15
CA ASN A 89 3.44 -25.85 8.54
C ASN A 89 4.24 -27.04 8.00
N PHE A 90 5.56 -26.92 7.92
CA PHE A 90 6.45 -27.98 7.44
C PHE A 90 7.05 -28.84 8.56
N ASN A 91 6.74 -28.53 9.80
CA ASN A 91 7.25 -29.26 10.97
C ASN A 91 6.28 -30.31 11.48
#